data_c0368ec40351c8e6fac26da3301a873e
#
_entry.id   c0368ec40351c8e6fac26da3301a873e
#
_cell.length_a   1.000
_cell.length_b   1.000
_cell.length_c   1.000
_cell.angle_alpha   90.00
_cell.angle_beta   90.00
_cell.angle_gamma   90.00
#
_symmetry.space_group_name_H-M   'P 1'
#
loop_
_entity.id
_entity.type
_entity.pdbx_description
1 polymer ?
#
loop_
_entity_poly.entity_id
_entity_poly.type
_entity_poly.pdbx_seq_one_letter_code
_entity_poly.pdbx_strand_id
1 'polypeptide(L)'
;MYTDLQTEQPLSNEVSLTLQKWVYSPKENSMMVMFSAKNDSLQNLDLNWSTAERHNNTMLNLETEVIYPFENIVVVNISDVPENFEEISLSLQLDSEDIATPVVQFYTNKNSVEVVEKIGTYTDIDYRIEYLNIQKSDKEKAVKELSDENQTLLADNVVYRKTMESMIENQKFETIAEIEETDSKIKAYQQQIDSNENIINKNRYKISDLQSEIADIETAIQKLKARDKK
;
A
#
# COMPACT_ATOMS: atom_id res chain seq x y z
N MET A 1 5.77 -3.45 19.05
CA MET A 1 4.81 -2.72 18.18
C MET A 1 5.20 -2.84 16.73
N TYR A 2 4.27 -2.60 15.80
CA TYR A 2 4.53 -2.63 14.35
C TYR A 2 3.56 -1.68 13.63
N THR A 3 4.08 -0.95 12.65
CA THR A 3 3.30 -0.08 11.76
C THR A 3 3.27 -0.71 10.38
N ASP A 4 2.08 -0.97 9.85
CA ASP A 4 1.92 -1.53 8.52
C ASP A 4 2.42 -0.56 7.43
N LEU A 5 2.96 -1.10 6.35
CA LEU A 5 3.25 -0.30 5.16
C LEU A 5 1.95 0.35 4.64
N GLN A 6 2.06 1.47 3.98
CA GLN A 6 0.95 2.33 3.52
C GLN A 6 0.14 2.98 4.66
N THR A 7 0.62 2.91 5.92
CA THR A 7 0.02 3.67 7.02
C THR A 7 0.33 5.15 6.88
N GLU A 8 -0.70 5.97 6.76
CA GLU A 8 -0.61 7.43 6.75
C GLU A 8 -0.75 7.97 8.17
N GLN A 9 0.16 8.88 8.56
CA GLN A 9 0.15 9.57 9.85
C GLN A 9 0.15 11.09 9.61
N PRO A 10 -0.81 11.83 10.18
CA PRO A 10 -0.85 13.28 10.04
C PRO A 10 0.21 13.93 10.95
N LEU A 11 0.99 14.85 10.38
CA LEU A 11 1.91 15.74 11.10
C LEU A 11 1.22 17.05 11.48
N SER A 12 0.34 17.53 10.60
CA SER A 12 -0.48 18.71 10.78
C SER A 12 -1.78 18.55 9.99
N ASN A 13 -2.61 19.59 9.96
CA ASN A 13 -3.83 19.58 9.16
C ASN A 13 -3.55 19.52 7.64
N GLU A 14 -2.35 19.89 7.20
CA GLU A 14 -1.99 20.00 5.79
C GLU A 14 -0.95 18.97 5.35
N VAL A 15 -0.19 18.40 6.29
CA VAL A 15 0.94 17.50 6.01
C VAL A 15 0.73 16.15 6.64
N SER A 16 0.89 15.10 5.86
CA SER A 16 0.93 13.72 6.34
C SER A 16 2.07 12.95 5.71
N LEU A 17 2.56 11.95 6.44
CA LEU A 17 3.56 11.00 5.98
C LEU A 17 2.94 9.61 5.87
N THR A 18 3.24 8.93 4.76
CA THR A 18 2.88 7.54 4.54
C THR A 18 4.12 6.67 4.53
N LEU A 19 4.16 5.65 5.38
CA LEU A 19 5.25 4.68 5.43
C LEU A 19 5.24 3.82 4.16
N GLN A 20 6.27 3.97 3.31
CA GLN A 20 6.37 3.27 2.03
C GLN A 20 7.22 2.01 2.12
N LYS A 21 8.30 2.04 2.89
CA LYS A 21 9.25 0.94 3.01
C LYS A 21 9.98 1.01 4.34
N TRP A 22 10.26 -0.15 4.93
CA TRP A 22 11.16 -0.30 6.07
C TRP A 22 11.95 -1.58 5.91
N VAL A 23 13.26 -1.48 5.74
CA VAL A 23 14.14 -2.62 5.53
C VAL A 23 15.29 -2.63 6.53
N TYR A 24 15.79 -3.81 6.85
CA TYR A 24 16.92 -4.04 7.74
C TYR A 24 18.00 -4.87 7.03
N SER A 25 19.25 -4.43 7.09
CA SER A 25 20.43 -5.18 6.68
C SER A 25 21.23 -5.65 7.87
N PRO A 26 21.20 -6.96 8.21
CA PRO A 26 22.03 -7.49 9.29
C PRO A 26 23.53 -7.36 9.01
N LYS A 27 23.95 -7.38 7.74
CA LYS A 27 25.37 -7.24 7.35
C LYS A 27 25.91 -5.85 7.61
N GLU A 28 25.06 -4.85 7.49
CA GLU A 28 25.42 -3.44 7.64
C GLU A 28 25.01 -2.87 9.00
N ASN A 29 24.31 -3.67 9.83
CA ASN A 29 23.70 -3.23 11.09
C ASN A 29 22.91 -1.92 10.92
N SER A 30 22.16 -1.83 9.83
CA SER A 30 21.48 -0.59 9.45
C SER A 30 20.07 -0.84 8.95
N MET A 31 19.23 0.19 9.01
CA MET A 31 17.90 0.20 8.46
C MET A 31 17.72 1.39 7.51
N MET A 32 16.85 1.21 6.53
CA MET A 32 16.37 2.29 5.67
C MET A 32 14.85 2.34 5.75
N VAL A 33 14.33 3.53 6.02
CA VAL A 33 12.89 3.82 6.07
C VAL A 33 12.58 4.86 5.01
N MET A 34 11.58 4.60 4.18
CA MET A 34 11.14 5.53 3.15
C MET A 34 9.69 5.95 3.42
N PHE A 35 9.47 7.24 3.34
CA PHE A 35 8.14 7.87 3.45
C PHE A 35 7.83 8.65 2.18
N SER A 36 6.56 8.71 1.84
CA SER A 36 6.02 9.73 0.96
C SER A 36 5.26 10.77 1.76
N ALA A 37 5.35 12.02 1.32
CA ALA A 37 4.61 13.12 1.88
C ALA A 37 3.47 13.54 0.96
N LYS A 38 2.36 13.94 1.55
CA LYS A 38 1.19 14.40 0.81
C LYS A 38 1.30 15.87 0.39
N ASN A 39 2.19 16.63 1.02
CA ASN A 39 2.40 18.04 0.72
C ASN A 39 3.85 18.30 0.30
N ASP A 40 4.05 19.12 -0.74
CA ASP A 40 5.34 19.36 -1.41
C ASP A 40 6.35 20.17 -0.59
N SER A 41 6.02 20.55 0.64
CA SER A 41 6.81 21.50 1.42
C SER A 41 7.60 20.89 2.58
N LEU A 42 7.83 19.58 2.64
CA LEU A 42 8.57 18.94 3.75
C LEU A 42 9.99 19.50 3.93
N GLN A 43 10.67 19.87 2.84
CA GLN A 43 12.01 20.46 2.90
C GLN A 43 12.04 21.82 3.61
N ASN A 44 10.89 22.48 3.70
CA ASN A 44 10.72 23.78 4.36
C ASN A 44 10.17 23.66 5.79
N LEU A 45 9.92 22.43 6.25
CA LEU A 45 9.47 22.17 7.61
C LEU A 45 10.66 21.83 8.49
N ASP A 46 10.71 22.43 9.66
CA ASP A 46 11.68 22.09 10.68
C ASP A 46 11.19 20.81 11.39
N LEU A 47 11.78 19.67 11.01
CA LEU A 47 11.36 18.35 11.45
C LEU A 47 12.41 17.72 12.34
N ASN A 48 12.05 17.47 13.59
CA ASN A 48 12.89 16.75 14.54
C ASN A 48 12.64 15.24 14.43
N TRP A 49 13.66 14.53 13.99
CA TRP A 49 13.66 13.06 13.87
C TRP A 49 14.46 12.45 15.01
N SER A 50 13.95 11.37 15.57
CA SER A 50 14.67 10.57 16.55
C SER A 50 14.32 9.10 16.41
N THR A 51 15.32 8.24 16.58
CA THR A 51 15.17 6.80 16.51
C THR A 51 15.65 6.17 17.79
N ALA A 52 14.87 5.26 18.34
CA ALA A 52 15.22 4.54 19.55
C ALA A 52 14.94 3.04 19.41
N GLU A 53 15.89 2.25 19.89
CA GLU A 53 15.74 0.81 20.07
C GLU A 53 15.25 0.54 21.47
N ARG A 54 14.27 -0.34 21.61
CA ARG A 54 13.76 -0.84 22.88
C ARG A 54 14.15 -2.28 23.07
N HIS A 55 14.97 -2.52 24.09
CA HIS A 55 15.37 -3.84 24.52
C HIS A 55 15.31 -3.96 26.06
N ASN A 56 14.63 -4.97 26.59
CA ASN A 56 14.54 -5.25 28.03
C ASN A 56 14.17 -4.00 28.87
N ASN A 57 13.19 -3.19 28.45
CA ASN A 57 12.79 -1.92 29.06
C ASN A 57 13.86 -0.81 29.09
N THR A 58 14.93 -0.99 28.34
CA THR A 58 15.94 0.06 28.13
C THR A 58 15.70 0.70 26.75
N MET A 59 15.89 2.02 26.66
CA MET A 59 15.83 2.74 25.39
C MET A 59 17.25 3.14 25.00
N LEU A 60 17.64 2.78 23.79
CA LEU A 60 18.92 3.18 23.18
C LEU A 60 18.62 4.08 21.99
N ASN A 61 19.12 5.32 22.03
CA ASN A 61 19.03 6.19 20.85
C ASN A 61 20.00 5.71 19.78
N LEU A 62 19.50 5.62 18.55
CA LEU A 62 20.26 5.22 17.38
C LEU A 62 20.63 6.41 16.53
N GLU A 63 21.78 6.33 15.86
CA GLU A 63 22.18 7.36 14.90
C GLU A 63 21.22 7.36 13.70
N THR A 64 20.78 8.56 13.34
CA THR A 64 19.73 8.77 12.35
C THR A 64 20.15 9.85 11.39
N GLU A 65 20.21 9.49 10.09
CA GLU A 65 20.46 10.42 9.00
C GLU A 65 19.19 10.55 8.17
N VAL A 66 18.75 11.79 7.91
CA VAL A 66 17.53 12.07 7.14
C VAL A 66 17.91 12.71 5.81
N ILE A 67 17.41 12.13 4.73
CA ILE A 67 17.67 12.55 3.36
C ILE A 67 16.34 12.94 2.70
N TYR A 68 16.35 14.06 2.00
CA TYR A 68 15.21 14.54 1.21
C TYR A 68 15.58 14.52 -0.28
N PRO A 69 15.55 13.34 -0.93
CA PRO A 69 15.95 13.21 -2.34
C PRO A 69 15.00 13.96 -3.28
N PHE A 70 13.73 14.13 -2.87
CA PHE A 70 12.72 14.91 -3.58
C PHE A 70 11.75 15.56 -2.58
N GLU A 71 11.00 16.57 -3.02
CA GLU A 71 10.07 17.33 -2.18
C GLU A 71 9.05 16.45 -1.44
N ASN A 72 8.63 15.35 -2.06
CA ASN A 72 7.62 14.44 -1.53
C ASN A 72 8.16 13.07 -1.07
N ILE A 73 9.47 12.90 -0.96
CA ILE A 73 10.11 11.66 -0.50
C ILE A 73 11.08 11.99 0.63
N VAL A 74 10.95 11.28 1.73
CA VAL A 74 11.87 11.33 2.86
C VAL A 74 12.45 9.94 3.07
N VAL A 75 13.75 9.86 3.22
CA VAL A 75 14.46 8.63 3.55
C VAL A 75 15.20 8.83 4.86
N VAL A 76 15.03 7.87 5.76
CA VAL A 76 15.70 7.86 7.07
C VAL A 76 16.60 6.63 7.11
N ASN A 77 17.90 6.87 7.19
CA ASN A 77 18.89 5.83 7.43
C ASN A 77 19.18 5.76 8.94
N ILE A 78 19.12 4.56 9.49
CA ILE A 78 19.37 4.28 10.90
C ILE A 78 20.59 3.38 10.97
N SER A 79 21.64 3.85 11.64
CA SER A 79 22.91 3.14 11.80
C SER A 79 23.01 2.50 13.19
N ASP A 80 23.98 1.59 13.34
CA ASP A 80 24.30 0.91 14.59
C ASP A 80 23.12 0.17 15.22
N VAL A 81 22.24 -0.38 14.38
CA VAL A 81 21.12 -1.19 14.83
C VAL A 81 21.64 -2.49 15.46
N PRO A 82 21.36 -2.76 16.74
CA PRO A 82 21.81 -4.01 17.37
C PRO A 82 21.25 -5.23 16.66
N GLU A 83 22.07 -6.27 16.48
CA GLU A 83 21.64 -7.51 15.82
C GLU A 83 20.45 -8.17 16.53
N ASN A 84 20.36 -8.01 17.85
CA ASN A 84 19.31 -8.57 18.70
C ASN A 84 18.23 -7.57 19.09
N PHE A 85 18.02 -6.50 18.31
CA PHE A 85 16.96 -5.53 18.60
C PHE A 85 15.59 -6.22 18.72
N GLU A 86 14.75 -5.70 19.59
CA GLU A 86 13.37 -6.16 19.77
C GLU A 86 12.38 -5.29 19.04
N GLU A 87 12.48 -3.99 19.24
CA GLU A 87 11.59 -2.98 18.65
C GLU A 87 12.36 -1.70 18.34
N ILE A 88 12.17 -1.16 17.16
CA ILE A 88 12.66 0.15 16.76
C ILE A 88 11.47 1.09 16.65
N SER A 89 11.56 2.25 17.27
CA SER A 89 10.63 3.36 17.11
C SER A 89 11.33 4.51 16.37
N LEU A 90 10.67 5.01 15.34
CA LEU A 90 11.06 6.22 14.63
C LEU A 90 10.03 7.31 14.97
N SER A 91 10.47 8.34 15.62
CA SER A 91 9.64 9.47 16.07
C SER A 91 9.94 10.70 15.24
N LEU A 92 8.89 11.44 14.95
CA LEU A 92 8.93 12.67 14.19
C LEU A 92 8.06 13.71 14.84
N GLN A 93 8.58 14.92 14.98
CA GLN A 93 7.87 16.07 15.50
C GLN A 93 8.18 17.31 14.66
N LEU A 94 7.14 18.08 14.34
CA LEU A 94 7.32 19.38 13.74
C LEU A 94 7.84 20.36 14.82
N ASP A 95 8.97 20.99 14.54
CA ASP A 95 9.46 22.05 15.41
C ASP A 95 8.64 23.32 15.18
N SER A 96 7.93 23.76 16.21
CA SER A 96 7.08 24.95 16.17
C SER A 96 7.27 25.68 17.51
N GLU A 97 7.76 26.91 17.43
CA GLU A 97 7.98 27.76 18.64
C GLU A 97 6.65 28.07 19.37
N ASP A 98 5.51 28.00 18.70
CA ASP A 98 4.24 28.52 19.21
C ASP A 98 3.20 27.45 19.58
N ILE A 99 3.33 26.20 19.17
CA ILE A 99 2.32 25.16 19.38
C ILE A 99 2.97 23.82 19.71
N ALA A 100 2.51 23.15 20.79
CA ALA A 100 2.88 21.77 21.08
C ALA A 100 2.35 20.85 19.96
N THR A 101 3.22 20.46 19.05
CA THR A 101 2.88 19.57 17.95
C THR A 101 2.89 18.12 18.42
N PRO A 102 1.97 17.29 17.95
CA PRO A 102 1.96 15.86 18.28
C PRO A 102 3.22 15.18 17.76
N VAL A 103 3.77 14.26 18.55
CA VAL A 103 4.82 13.36 18.09
C VAL A 103 4.19 12.23 17.28
N VAL A 104 4.57 12.11 16.03
CA VAL A 104 4.18 10.98 15.17
C VAL A 104 5.20 9.88 15.33
N GLN A 105 4.74 8.64 15.47
CA GLN A 105 5.61 7.49 15.72
C GLN A 105 5.29 6.33 14.78
N PHE A 106 6.35 5.75 14.24
CA PHE A 106 6.33 4.53 13.45
C PHE A 106 7.16 3.46 14.17
N TYR A 107 6.76 2.23 14.05
CA TYR A 107 7.39 1.11 14.76
C TYR A 107 7.69 -0.04 13.83
N THR A 108 8.80 -0.72 14.08
CA THR A 108 9.07 -2.03 13.52
C THR A 108 9.67 -2.94 14.59
N ASN A 109 9.64 -4.24 14.33
CA ASN A 109 10.28 -5.24 15.18
C ASN A 109 10.99 -6.29 14.31
N LYS A 110 11.85 -7.08 14.93
CA LYS A 110 12.69 -8.08 14.25
C LYS A 110 11.90 -9.10 13.42
N ASN A 111 10.67 -9.40 13.80
CA ASN A 111 9.84 -10.41 13.12
C ASN A 111 9.04 -9.83 11.94
N SER A 112 8.86 -8.51 11.89
CA SER A 112 7.99 -7.84 10.93
C SER A 112 8.76 -7.03 9.88
N VAL A 113 10.02 -6.63 10.19
CA VAL A 113 10.84 -5.88 9.25
C VAL A 113 11.29 -6.77 8.08
N GLU A 114 11.24 -6.23 6.88
CA GLU A 114 11.82 -6.89 5.71
C GLU A 114 13.35 -6.94 5.83
N VAL A 115 13.93 -8.13 5.73
CA VAL A 115 15.38 -8.32 5.80
C VAL A 115 15.96 -8.33 4.39
N VAL A 116 16.98 -7.49 4.18
CA VAL A 116 17.72 -7.40 2.93
C VAL A 116 19.20 -7.71 3.14
N GLU A 117 19.87 -8.20 2.12
CA GLU A 117 21.29 -8.51 2.21
C GLU A 117 22.14 -7.23 2.36
N LYS A 118 21.77 -6.18 1.64
CA LYS A 118 22.44 -4.89 1.61
C LYS A 118 21.44 -3.77 1.31
N ILE A 119 21.53 -2.66 2.03
CA ILE A 119 20.72 -1.46 1.73
C ILE A 119 21.25 -0.74 0.48
N GLY A 120 22.56 -0.79 0.26
CA GLY A 120 23.18 -0.16 -0.90
C GLY A 120 23.41 1.34 -0.72
N THR A 121 24.14 1.91 -1.66
CA THR A 121 24.34 3.36 -1.78
C THR A 121 23.41 3.86 -2.87
N TYR A 122 22.46 4.71 -2.51
CA TYR A 122 21.46 5.27 -3.41
C TYR A 122 21.81 6.72 -3.75
N THR A 123 21.59 7.08 -5.01
CA THR A 123 21.49 8.48 -5.45
C THR A 123 20.04 8.97 -5.27
N ASP A 124 19.81 10.27 -5.40
CA ASP A 124 18.45 10.82 -5.39
C ASP A 124 17.58 10.16 -6.47
N ILE A 125 18.16 9.89 -7.64
CA ILE A 125 17.47 9.21 -8.73
C ILE A 125 17.10 7.78 -8.36
N ASP A 126 17.95 7.06 -7.66
CA ASP A 126 17.68 5.69 -7.21
C ASP A 126 16.51 5.66 -6.22
N TYR A 127 16.50 6.58 -5.25
CA TYR A 127 15.36 6.71 -4.32
C TYR A 127 14.05 7.01 -5.06
N ARG A 128 14.10 7.86 -6.07
CA ARG A 128 12.91 8.15 -6.88
C ARG A 128 12.43 6.95 -7.67
N ILE A 129 13.34 6.19 -8.25
CA ILE A 129 13.02 4.94 -8.97
C ILE A 129 12.43 3.92 -8.00
N GLU A 130 13.01 3.77 -6.81
CA GLU A 130 12.50 2.86 -5.79
C GLU A 130 11.05 3.21 -5.38
N TYR A 131 10.79 4.48 -5.11
CA TYR A 131 9.44 4.95 -4.80
C TYR A 131 8.44 4.67 -5.92
N LEU A 132 8.83 4.92 -7.17
CA LEU A 132 8.01 4.61 -8.34
C LEU A 132 7.75 3.10 -8.49
N ASN A 133 8.73 2.26 -8.17
CA ASN A 133 8.56 0.81 -8.18
C ASN A 133 7.57 0.35 -7.10
N ILE A 134 7.59 0.95 -5.90
CA ILE A 134 6.60 0.67 -4.85
C ILE A 134 5.20 1.02 -5.36
N GLN A 135 5.01 2.24 -5.89
CA GLN A 135 3.72 2.67 -6.44
C GLN A 135 3.22 1.75 -7.56
N LYS A 136 4.13 1.31 -8.44
CA LYS A 136 3.80 0.35 -9.51
C LYS A 136 3.32 -0.97 -8.93
N SER A 137 4.06 -1.53 -7.97
CA SER A 137 3.72 -2.81 -7.32
C SER A 137 2.35 -2.76 -6.64
N ASP A 138 2.03 -1.67 -5.95
CA ASP A 138 0.71 -1.50 -5.31
C ASP A 138 -0.43 -1.47 -6.34
N LYS A 139 -0.22 -0.79 -7.48
CA LYS A 139 -1.20 -0.76 -8.56
C LYS A 139 -1.36 -2.11 -9.26
N GLU A 140 -0.27 -2.84 -9.49
CA GLU A 140 -0.29 -4.21 -10.03
C GLU A 140 -1.05 -5.16 -9.10
N LYS A 141 -0.87 -5.04 -7.78
CA LYS A 141 -1.62 -5.79 -6.78
C LYS A 141 -3.11 -5.47 -6.85
N ALA A 142 -3.48 -4.19 -6.92
CA ALA A 142 -4.87 -3.77 -7.06
C ALA A 142 -5.52 -4.29 -8.36
N VAL A 143 -4.80 -4.29 -9.49
CA VAL A 143 -5.26 -4.87 -10.76
C VAL A 143 -5.54 -6.36 -10.61
N LYS A 144 -4.64 -7.08 -9.93
CA LYS A 144 -4.81 -8.51 -9.67
C LYS A 144 -6.04 -8.79 -8.81
N GLU A 145 -6.22 -8.07 -7.71
CA GLU A 145 -7.36 -8.23 -6.79
C GLU A 145 -8.71 -8.00 -7.53
N LEU A 146 -8.81 -6.92 -8.31
CA LEU A 146 -10.00 -6.65 -9.12
C LEU A 146 -10.24 -7.71 -10.21
N SER A 147 -9.19 -8.27 -10.77
CA SER A 147 -9.28 -9.34 -11.77
C SER A 147 -9.76 -10.65 -11.16
N ASP A 148 -9.26 -11.00 -9.97
CA ASP A 148 -9.65 -12.18 -9.21
C ASP A 148 -11.13 -12.07 -8.77
N GLU A 149 -11.55 -10.89 -8.31
CA GLU A 149 -12.96 -10.59 -8.00
C GLU A 149 -13.86 -10.80 -9.25
N ASN A 150 -13.45 -10.24 -10.39
CA ASN A 150 -14.21 -10.42 -11.64
C ASN A 150 -14.35 -11.90 -12.05
N GLN A 151 -13.31 -12.71 -11.87
CA GLN A 151 -13.37 -14.15 -12.14
C GLN A 151 -14.38 -14.86 -11.23
N THR A 152 -14.41 -14.51 -9.95
CA THR A 152 -15.36 -15.05 -8.98
C THR A 152 -16.80 -14.69 -9.37
N LEU A 153 -17.08 -13.43 -9.64
CA LEU A 153 -18.41 -12.98 -10.07
C LEU A 153 -18.88 -13.62 -11.37
N LEU A 154 -17.98 -13.83 -12.33
CA LEU A 154 -18.29 -14.55 -13.56
C LEU A 154 -18.63 -16.02 -13.30
N ALA A 155 -17.90 -16.69 -12.42
CA ALA A 155 -18.18 -18.06 -12.04
C ALA A 155 -19.55 -18.18 -11.34
N ASP A 156 -19.87 -17.26 -10.44
CA ASP A 156 -21.17 -17.19 -9.77
C ASP A 156 -22.31 -17.00 -10.78
N ASN A 157 -22.12 -16.10 -11.76
CA ASN A 157 -23.12 -15.88 -12.82
C ASN A 157 -23.39 -17.15 -13.64
N VAL A 158 -22.35 -17.97 -13.89
CA VAL A 158 -22.52 -19.28 -14.57
C VAL A 158 -23.38 -20.22 -13.72
N VAL A 159 -23.13 -20.26 -12.40
CA VAL A 159 -23.93 -21.09 -11.48
C VAL A 159 -25.38 -20.62 -11.45
N TYR A 160 -25.63 -19.31 -11.32
CA TYR A 160 -26.99 -18.76 -11.30
C TYR A 160 -27.74 -19.07 -12.60
N ARG A 161 -27.14 -18.89 -13.77
CA ARG A 161 -27.77 -19.23 -15.06
C ARG A 161 -28.15 -20.70 -15.15
N LYS A 162 -27.26 -21.62 -14.77
CA LYS A 162 -27.56 -23.06 -14.76
C LYS A 162 -28.68 -23.38 -13.78
N THR A 163 -28.71 -22.75 -12.62
CA THR A 163 -29.78 -22.95 -11.62
C THR A 163 -31.13 -22.48 -12.19
N MET A 164 -31.15 -21.29 -12.81
CA MET A 164 -32.35 -20.77 -13.47
C MET A 164 -32.85 -21.68 -14.59
N GLU A 165 -31.96 -22.17 -15.47
CA GLU A 165 -32.28 -23.14 -16.52
C GLU A 165 -32.96 -24.38 -15.94
N SER A 166 -32.35 -24.95 -14.88
CA SER A 166 -32.95 -26.14 -14.21
C SER A 166 -34.32 -25.84 -13.58
N MET A 167 -34.49 -24.65 -12.97
CA MET A 167 -35.79 -24.23 -12.42
C MET A 167 -36.85 -24.12 -13.52
N ILE A 168 -36.53 -23.47 -14.64
CA ILE A 168 -37.43 -23.32 -15.76
C ILE A 168 -37.83 -24.71 -16.33
N GLU A 169 -36.88 -25.63 -16.44
CA GLU A 169 -37.19 -27.00 -16.90
C GLU A 169 -38.13 -27.75 -15.96
N ASN A 170 -38.04 -27.50 -14.64
CA ASN A 170 -38.86 -28.20 -13.64
C ASN A 170 -40.26 -27.60 -13.48
N GLN A 171 -40.49 -26.36 -13.90
CA GLN A 171 -41.82 -25.70 -13.83
C GLN A 171 -42.95 -26.51 -14.50
N LYS A 172 -42.63 -27.32 -15.51
CA LYS A 172 -43.61 -28.20 -16.18
C LYS A 172 -44.24 -29.26 -15.27
N PHE A 173 -43.66 -29.46 -14.09
CA PHE A 173 -44.14 -30.42 -13.09
C PHE A 173 -44.75 -29.76 -11.85
N GLU A 174 -44.75 -28.43 -11.82
CA GLU A 174 -45.15 -27.63 -10.67
C GLU A 174 -46.63 -27.21 -10.74
N THR A 175 -47.23 -26.98 -9.58
CA THR A 175 -48.56 -26.32 -9.46
C THR A 175 -48.41 -24.81 -9.72
N ILE A 176 -49.54 -24.13 -9.97
CA ILE A 176 -49.55 -22.68 -10.21
C ILE A 176 -48.86 -21.88 -9.08
N ALA A 177 -49.12 -22.26 -7.83
CA ALA A 177 -48.50 -21.59 -6.70
C ALA A 177 -46.97 -21.83 -6.59
N GLU A 178 -46.51 -23.05 -6.94
CA GLU A 178 -45.09 -23.38 -6.99
C GLU A 178 -44.38 -22.64 -8.15
N ILE A 179 -45.03 -22.46 -9.29
CA ILE A 179 -44.53 -21.69 -10.44
C ILE A 179 -44.30 -20.23 -10.02
N GLU A 180 -45.24 -19.58 -9.30
CA GLU A 180 -45.10 -18.21 -8.82
C GLU A 180 -43.90 -18.05 -7.85
N GLU A 181 -43.65 -19.04 -6.98
CA GLU A 181 -42.48 -19.06 -6.11
C GLU A 181 -41.18 -19.24 -6.91
N THR A 182 -41.19 -20.18 -7.89
CA THR A 182 -40.03 -20.44 -8.76
C THR A 182 -39.70 -19.21 -9.61
N ASP A 183 -40.69 -18.52 -10.18
CA ASP A 183 -40.51 -17.28 -10.92
C ASP A 183 -39.88 -16.19 -10.08
N SER A 184 -40.30 -16.09 -8.82
CA SER A 184 -39.72 -15.13 -7.87
C SER A 184 -38.23 -15.42 -7.59
N LYS A 185 -37.84 -16.69 -7.47
CA LYS A 185 -36.44 -17.13 -7.32
C LYS A 185 -35.62 -16.85 -8.57
N ILE A 186 -36.17 -17.15 -9.76
CA ILE A 186 -35.52 -16.85 -11.03
C ILE A 186 -35.23 -15.35 -11.16
N LYS A 187 -36.24 -14.52 -10.85
CA LYS A 187 -36.07 -13.06 -10.85
C LYS A 187 -34.97 -12.59 -9.89
N ALA A 188 -34.88 -13.19 -8.71
CA ALA A 188 -33.82 -12.87 -7.75
C ALA A 188 -32.42 -13.22 -8.29
N TYR A 189 -32.26 -14.39 -8.92
CA TYR A 189 -30.99 -14.75 -9.56
C TYR A 189 -30.64 -13.82 -10.72
N GLN A 190 -31.62 -13.42 -11.54
CA GLN A 190 -31.37 -12.46 -12.62
C GLN A 190 -30.87 -11.12 -12.06
N GLN A 191 -31.49 -10.60 -10.99
CA GLN A 191 -31.06 -9.39 -10.32
C GLN A 191 -29.64 -9.51 -9.78
N GLN A 192 -29.24 -10.69 -9.27
CA GLN A 192 -27.89 -10.93 -8.80
C GLN A 192 -26.89 -10.93 -9.95
N ILE A 193 -27.23 -11.55 -11.09
CA ILE A 193 -26.40 -11.51 -12.30
C ILE A 193 -26.21 -10.07 -12.78
N ASP A 194 -27.29 -9.29 -12.87
CA ASP A 194 -27.23 -7.88 -13.30
C ASP A 194 -26.35 -7.04 -12.35
N SER A 195 -26.45 -7.30 -11.05
CA SER A 195 -25.58 -6.65 -10.04
C SER A 195 -24.11 -7.02 -10.25
N ASN A 196 -23.80 -8.30 -10.42
CA ASN A 196 -22.46 -8.80 -10.65
C ASN A 196 -21.86 -8.19 -11.95
N GLU A 197 -22.64 -8.15 -13.04
CA GLU A 197 -22.21 -7.55 -14.30
C GLU A 197 -21.90 -6.05 -14.16
N ASN A 198 -22.66 -5.33 -13.36
CA ASN A 198 -22.38 -3.92 -13.04
C ASN A 198 -21.07 -3.76 -12.26
N ILE A 199 -20.76 -4.63 -11.30
CA ILE A 199 -19.50 -4.63 -10.54
C ILE A 199 -18.35 -4.95 -11.49
N ILE A 200 -18.47 -6.01 -12.31
CA ILE A 200 -17.45 -6.39 -13.29
C ILE A 200 -17.11 -5.24 -14.23
N ASN A 201 -18.12 -4.51 -14.71
CA ASN A 201 -17.89 -3.38 -15.60
C ASN A 201 -17.16 -2.24 -14.89
N LYS A 202 -17.54 -1.91 -13.65
CA LYS A 202 -16.81 -0.91 -12.84
C LYS A 202 -15.35 -1.33 -12.61
N ASN A 203 -15.12 -2.59 -12.29
CA ASN A 203 -13.78 -3.11 -12.07
C ASN A 203 -12.94 -3.06 -13.36
N ARG A 204 -13.52 -3.35 -14.52
CA ARG A 204 -12.82 -3.22 -15.82
C ARG A 204 -12.35 -1.79 -16.09
N TYR A 205 -13.16 -0.77 -15.80
CA TYR A 205 -12.74 0.64 -15.92
C TYR A 205 -11.59 0.94 -14.97
N LYS A 206 -11.70 0.56 -13.68
CA LYS A 206 -10.61 0.76 -12.71
C LYS A 206 -9.32 0.05 -13.12
N ILE A 207 -9.40 -1.17 -13.63
CA ILE A 207 -8.25 -1.91 -14.14
C ILE A 207 -7.59 -1.15 -15.29
N SER A 208 -8.38 -0.63 -16.24
CA SER A 208 -7.86 0.16 -17.36
C SER A 208 -7.14 1.42 -16.90
N ASP A 209 -7.71 2.15 -15.93
CA ASP A 209 -7.10 3.36 -15.36
C ASP A 209 -5.78 3.01 -14.65
N LEU A 210 -5.77 1.98 -13.79
CA LEU A 210 -4.56 1.52 -13.10
C LEU A 210 -3.46 1.07 -14.08
N GLN A 211 -3.82 0.39 -15.17
CA GLN A 211 -2.87 -0.01 -16.21
C GLN A 211 -2.26 1.19 -16.94
N SER A 212 -3.05 2.23 -17.19
CA SER A 212 -2.53 3.48 -17.75
C SER A 212 -1.55 4.17 -16.79
N GLU A 213 -1.88 4.23 -15.50
CA GLU A 213 -0.99 4.80 -14.50
C GLU A 213 0.32 3.98 -14.35
N ILE A 214 0.26 2.65 -14.44
CA ILE A 214 1.44 1.76 -14.46
C ILE A 214 2.34 2.10 -15.66
N ALA A 215 1.77 2.30 -16.85
CA ALA A 215 2.53 2.66 -18.05
C ALA A 215 3.21 4.02 -17.92
N ASP A 216 2.54 4.99 -17.30
CA ASP A 216 3.11 6.31 -17.01
C ASP A 216 4.28 6.22 -16.03
N ILE A 217 4.16 5.41 -14.98
CA ILE A 217 5.22 5.14 -14.01
C ILE A 217 6.42 4.49 -14.70
N GLU A 218 6.20 3.49 -15.55
CA GLU A 218 7.27 2.83 -16.31
C GLU A 218 8.01 3.82 -17.22
N THR A 219 7.27 4.70 -17.88
CA THR A 219 7.84 5.78 -18.71
C THR A 219 8.69 6.73 -17.86
N ALA A 220 8.24 7.11 -16.67
CA ALA A 220 8.99 7.96 -15.75
C ALA A 220 10.28 7.28 -15.29
N ILE A 221 10.24 6.00 -14.92
CA ILE A 221 11.42 5.21 -14.55
C ILE A 221 12.45 5.17 -15.68
N GLN A 222 12.01 4.93 -16.93
CA GLN A 222 12.92 4.91 -18.08
C GLN A 222 13.60 6.26 -18.31
N LYS A 223 12.86 7.35 -18.15
CA LYS A 223 13.43 8.72 -18.27
C LYS A 223 14.48 8.98 -17.18
N LEU A 224 14.23 8.55 -15.94
CA LEU A 224 15.19 8.70 -14.84
C LEU A 224 16.46 7.89 -15.09
N LYS A 225 16.36 6.62 -15.48
CA LYS A 225 17.51 5.76 -15.85
C LYS A 225 18.32 6.29 -17.03
N ALA A 226 17.70 7.02 -17.96
CA ALA A 226 18.40 7.65 -19.06
C ALA A 226 19.19 8.91 -18.65
N ARG A 227 18.77 9.59 -17.58
CA ARG A 227 19.48 10.75 -17.00
C ARG A 227 20.71 10.34 -16.19
N ASP A 228 20.62 9.24 -15.47
CA ASP A 228 21.70 8.72 -14.62
C ASP A 228 22.92 8.24 -15.41
N LYS A 229 22.75 7.96 -16.70
CA LYS A 229 23.83 7.53 -17.61
C LYS A 229 24.59 8.67 -18.29
N LYS A 230 24.26 9.93 -18.02
CA LYS A 230 24.92 11.13 -18.59
C LYS A 230 25.75 11.85 -17.54
#